data_67d78e9379c93b9d56805ef9b23fa416
#
_entry.id   67d78e9379c93b9d56805ef9b23fa416
#
_cell.length_a   1.000
_cell.length_b   1.000
_cell.length_c   1.000
_cell.angle_alpha   90.00
_cell.angle_beta   90.00
_cell.angle_gamma   90.00
#
_symmetry.space_group_name_H-M   'P 1'
#
loop_
_entity.id
_entity.type
_entity.pdbx_description
1 polymer ?
#
loop_
_entity_poly.entity_id
_entity_poly.type
_entity_poly.pdbx_seq_one_letter_code
_entity_poly.pdbx_strand_id
1 'polypeptide(L)'
;MSDRHRFRAEWHNYQEGVFFVTICAHAKKCLFGHIQDGNIHYSKIGKIINEYISEIPNHHQDTKVWNYVIMPNHLHIVLHITPKSPTEDYQNLKSEHTNLGCLKVANHSEICEDFHHNSRLSVIIGSFKASVTRCFRMNLENIEGRTRSIASLPVTTQNVWQPRFHEHIVKSRSTLDLIMQYIDNNIATWEHDCFNSNE
;
A
#
# COMPACT_ATOMS: atom_id res chain seq x y z
N MET A 1 -27.78 5.52 -0.64
CA MET A 1 -26.31 5.52 -0.79
C MET A 1 -25.73 5.69 0.60
N SER A 2 -25.13 4.64 1.17
CA SER A 2 -24.58 4.66 2.54
C SER A 2 -23.26 5.44 2.51
N ASP A 3 -23.25 6.57 3.17
CA ASP A 3 -22.06 7.38 3.42
C ASP A 3 -21.16 6.59 4.39
N ARG A 4 -20.13 5.91 3.84
CA ARG A 4 -19.18 5.18 4.65
C ARG A 4 -18.15 6.16 5.18
N HIS A 5 -18.42 6.69 6.37
CA HIS A 5 -17.48 7.51 7.10
C HIS A 5 -16.07 6.90 7.09
N ARG A 6 -15.09 7.72 6.75
CA ARG A 6 -13.67 7.41 6.92
C ARG A 6 -13.38 7.41 8.42
N PHE A 7 -13.28 6.25 9.05
CA PHE A 7 -12.81 6.14 10.44
C PHE A 7 -11.28 6.28 10.47
N ARG A 8 -10.76 7.45 10.08
CA ARG A 8 -9.40 7.84 10.43
C ARG A 8 -9.46 8.64 11.72
N ALA A 9 -8.56 8.34 12.63
CA ALA A 9 -8.44 9.10 13.85
C ALA A 9 -7.98 10.53 13.51
N GLU A 10 -8.87 11.51 13.58
CA GLU A 10 -8.60 12.92 13.25
C GLU A 10 -7.47 13.52 14.07
N TRP A 11 -7.19 12.94 15.26
CA TRP A 11 -6.14 13.35 16.19
C TRP A 11 -4.77 12.77 15.88
N HIS A 12 -4.62 11.90 14.86
CA HIS A 12 -3.34 11.27 14.54
C HIS A 12 -2.76 11.80 13.24
N ASN A 13 -1.51 12.23 13.33
CA ASN A 13 -0.73 12.62 12.16
C ASN A 13 -0.19 11.34 11.48
N TYR A 14 -0.82 10.90 10.39
CA TYR A 14 -0.37 9.76 9.57
C TYR A 14 0.86 10.06 8.72
N GLN A 15 1.63 11.09 9.08
CA GLN A 15 2.87 11.46 8.41
C GLN A 15 4.07 10.67 8.96
N GLU A 16 4.01 10.24 10.23
CA GLU A 16 5.08 9.54 10.93
C GLU A 16 4.53 8.53 11.94
N GLY A 17 5.36 7.56 12.34
CA GLY A 17 4.99 6.56 13.34
C GLY A 17 5.09 5.13 12.83
N VAL A 18 4.60 4.20 13.64
CA VAL A 18 4.54 2.77 13.29
C VAL A 18 3.10 2.39 12.96
N PHE A 19 2.93 1.76 11.82
CA PHE A 19 1.62 1.38 11.29
C PHE A 19 1.59 -0.10 10.96
N PHE A 20 0.58 -0.79 11.46
CA PHE A 20 0.20 -2.11 10.99
C PHE A 20 -0.87 -1.96 9.91
N VAL A 21 -0.59 -2.43 8.71
CA VAL A 21 -1.45 -2.23 7.54
C VAL A 21 -1.88 -3.57 6.96
N THR A 22 -3.17 -3.68 6.64
CA THR A 22 -3.74 -4.82 5.92
C THR A 22 -4.25 -4.38 4.56
N ILE A 23 -3.79 -5.05 3.49
CA ILE A 23 -4.18 -4.77 2.11
C ILE A 23 -4.79 -6.03 1.51
N CYS A 24 -6.07 -5.98 1.13
CA CYS A 24 -6.78 -7.13 0.58
C CYS A 24 -6.73 -7.16 -0.94
N ALA A 25 -6.75 -8.36 -1.49
CA ALA A 25 -7.00 -8.61 -2.90
C ALA A 25 -8.43 -8.21 -3.27
N HIS A 26 -8.66 -7.91 -4.55
CA HIS A 26 -9.99 -7.60 -5.06
C HIS A 26 -10.96 -8.75 -4.80
N ALA A 27 -12.12 -8.42 -4.22
CA ALA A 27 -13.17 -9.36 -3.84
C ALA A 27 -12.67 -10.50 -2.92
N LYS A 28 -11.57 -10.28 -2.16
CA LYS A 28 -10.94 -11.28 -1.28
C LYS A 28 -10.56 -12.59 -1.97
N LYS A 29 -10.35 -12.57 -3.28
CA LYS A 29 -9.92 -13.75 -4.04
C LYS A 29 -8.48 -14.13 -3.70
N CYS A 30 -8.17 -15.43 -3.65
CA CYS A 30 -6.82 -15.95 -3.40
C CYS A 30 -5.90 -15.73 -4.62
N LEU A 31 -5.62 -14.44 -4.92
CA LEU A 31 -4.81 -14.03 -6.07
C LEU A 31 -3.30 -14.14 -5.81
N PHE A 32 -2.87 -14.04 -4.54
CA PHE A 32 -1.45 -13.90 -4.21
C PHE A 32 -0.74 -15.24 -4.07
N GLY A 33 -1.50 -16.33 -3.85
CA GLY A 33 -0.95 -17.67 -3.70
C GLY A 33 -1.95 -18.64 -3.09
N HIS A 34 -1.41 -19.77 -2.61
CA HIS A 34 -2.15 -20.74 -1.81
C HIS A 34 -1.24 -21.30 -0.73
N ILE A 35 -1.82 -21.81 0.35
CA ILE A 35 -1.09 -22.48 1.42
C ILE A 35 -1.26 -23.99 1.23
N GLN A 36 -0.15 -24.69 1.24
CA GLN A 36 -0.08 -26.15 1.17
C GLN A 36 0.99 -26.64 2.14
N ASP A 37 0.65 -27.64 2.93
CA ASP A 37 1.57 -28.26 3.91
C ASP A 37 2.22 -27.21 4.86
N GLY A 38 1.43 -26.22 5.29
CA GLY A 38 1.88 -25.15 6.18
C GLY A 38 2.81 -24.11 5.52
N ASN A 39 2.97 -24.14 4.19
CA ASN A 39 3.82 -23.23 3.46
C ASN A 39 3.02 -22.42 2.43
N ILE A 40 3.39 -21.15 2.26
CA ILE A 40 2.80 -20.31 1.21
C ILE A 40 3.50 -20.53 -0.13
N HIS A 41 2.74 -20.86 -1.16
CA HIS A 41 3.18 -20.94 -2.55
C HIS A 41 2.68 -19.72 -3.31
N TYR A 42 3.58 -18.77 -3.58
CA TYR A 42 3.23 -17.52 -4.25
C TYR A 42 2.85 -17.75 -5.72
N SER A 43 1.76 -17.13 -6.13
CA SER A 43 1.42 -16.94 -7.54
C SER A 43 2.41 -15.96 -8.21
N LYS A 44 2.27 -15.72 -9.52
CA LYS A 44 3.06 -14.71 -10.22
C LYS A 44 2.92 -13.33 -9.57
N ILE A 45 1.70 -12.93 -9.21
CA ILE A 45 1.48 -11.64 -8.57
C ILE A 45 1.99 -11.63 -7.13
N GLY A 46 1.88 -12.75 -6.38
CA GLY A 46 2.44 -12.88 -5.04
C GLY A 46 3.96 -12.68 -5.02
N LYS A 47 4.68 -13.19 -6.03
CA LYS A 47 6.12 -12.96 -6.20
C LYS A 47 6.44 -11.49 -6.45
N ILE A 48 5.68 -10.83 -7.34
CA ILE A 48 5.83 -9.39 -7.59
C ILE A 48 5.57 -8.59 -6.31
N ILE A 49 4.53 -8.93 -5.55
CA ILE A 49 4.24 -8.28 -4.26
C ILE A 49 5.45 -8.40 -3.33
N ASN A 50 6.03 -9.60 -3.20
CA ASN A 50 7.18 -9.84 -2.33
C ASN A 50 8.41 -9.00 -2.73
N GLU A 51 8.69 -8.90 -4.02
CA GLU A 51 9.76 -8.05 -4.56
C GLU A 51 9.51 -6.56 -4.25
N TYR A 52 8.31 -6.07 -4.52
CA TYR A 52 7.98 -4.65 -4.35
C TYR A 52 7.84 -4.21 -2.88
N ILE A 53 7.57 -5.11 -1.94
CA ILE A 53 7.64 -4.78 -0.50
C ILE A 53 9.08 -4.40 -0.13
N SER A 54 10.07 -5.12 -0.65
CA SER A 54 11.51 -4.84 -0.40
C SER A 54 11.95 -3.50 -1.01
N GLU A 55 11.26 -3.03 -2.05
CA GLU A 55 11.54 -1.76 -2.72
C GLU A 55 10.90 -0.53 -2.06
N ILE A 56 9.99 -0.71 -1.11
CA ILE A 56 9.35 0.42 -0.41
C ILE A 56 10.38 1.39 0.18
N PRO A 57 11.44 0.95 0.92
CA PRO A 57 12.44 1.86 1.46
C PRO A 57 13.26 2.58 0.39
N ASN A 58 13.46 1.99 -0.78
CA ASN A 58 14.20 2.60 -1.89
C ASN A 58 13.42 3.78 -2.52
N HIS A 59 12.08 3.67 -2.56
CA HIS A 59 11.20 4.73 -3.08
C HIS A 59 10.81 5.75 -2.00
N HIS A 60 10.88 5.37 -0.73
CA HIS A 60 10.48 6.18 0.42
C HIS A 60 11.54 6.04 1.52
N GLN A 61 12.63 6.81 1.41
CA GLN A 61 13.83 6.72 2.26
C GLN A 61 13.56 6.90 3.75
N ASP A 62 12.50 7.61 4.10
CA ASP A 62 12.00 7.80 5.46
C ASP A 62 11.13 6.64 5.98
N THR A 63 10.99 5.57 5.20
CA THR A 63 10.11 4.45 5.53
C THR A 63 10.91 3.16 5.64
N LYS A 64 10.66 2.39 6.71
CA LYS A 64 11.21 1.05 6.92
C LYS A 64 10.10 0.02 6.98
N VAL A 65 10.31 -1.13 6.37
CA VAL A 65 9.47 -2.32 6.54
C VAL A 65 10.08 -3.14 7.67
N TRP A 66 9.34 -3.34 8.76
CA TRP A 66 9.83 -4.10 9.91
C TRP A 66 9.46 -5.57 9.84
N ASN A 67 8.24 -5.87 9.40
CA ASN A 67 7.78 -7.24 9.19
C ASN A 67 6.62 -7.25 8.20
N TYR A 68 6.38 -8.38 7.54
CA TYR A 68 5.23 -8.58 6.67
C TYR A 68 4.93 -10.07 6.47
N VAL A 69 3.70 -10.37 6.07
CA VAL A 69 3.30 -11.68 5.56
C VAL A 69 2.36 -11.50 4.39
N ILE A 70 2.56 -12.28 3.33
CA ILE A 70 1.68 -12.31 2.16
C ILE A 70 0.85 -13.58 2.28
N MET A 71 -0.46 -13.39 2.48
CA MET A 71 -1.46 -14.45 2.56
C MET A 71 -2.11 -14.67 1.20
N PRO A 72 -2.88 -15.74 0.99
CA PRO A 72 -3.50 -16.02 -0.32
C PRO A 72 -4.31 -14.86 -0.90
N ASN A 73 -5.03 -14.09 -0.08
CA ASN A 73 -5.96 -13.04 -0.52
C ASN A 73 -5.76 -11.68 0.15
N HIS A 74 -4.74 -11.53 0.99
CA HIS A 74 -4.37 -10.26 1.63
C HIS A 74 -2.90 -10.26 2.02
N LEU A 75 -2.40 -9.13 2.46
CA LEU A 75 -1.08 -9.02 3.07
C LEU A 75 -1.15 -8.14 4.33
N HIS A 76 -0.33 -8.47 5.29
CA HIS A 76 -0.06 -7.65 6.46
C HIS A 76 1.36 -7.10 6.38
N ILE A 77 1.54 -5.84 6.76
CA ILE A 77 2.84 -5.19 6.74
C ILE A 77 2.96 -4.21 7.91
N VAL A 78 4.10 -4.21 8.58
CA VAL A 78 4.46 -3.22 9.61
C VAL A 78 5.40 -2.21 8.98
N LEU A 79 4.94 -0.97 8.88
CA LEU A 79 5.70 0.16 8.34
C LEU A 79 6.10 1.11 9.47
N HIS A 80 7.35 1.53 9.49
CA HIS A 80 7.82 2.63 10.31
C HIS A 80 8.19 3.80 9.42
N ILE A 81 7.48 4.92 9.59
CA ILE A 81 7.72 6.17 8.88
C ILE A 81 8.38 7.13 9.85
N THR A 82 9.61 7.55 9.54
CA THR A 82 10.35 8.52 10.36
C THR A 82 9.96 9.95 9.98
N PRO A 83 10.03 10.91 10.93
CA PRO A 83 9.83 12.32 10.62
C PRO A 83 10.81 12.78 9.55
N LYS A 84 10.36 13.57 8.59
CA LYS A 84 11.27 14.28 7.70
C LYS A 84 12.03 15.34 8.48
N SER A 85 13.34 15.41 8.27
CA SER A 85 14.15 16.49 8.80
C SER A 85 13.69 17.82 8.23
N PRO A 86 13.52 18.89 9.04
CA PRO A 86 13.08 20.21 8.55
C PRO A 86 13.99 20.82 7.47
N THR A 87 15.22 20.34 7.35
CA THR A 87 16.19 20.81 6.35
C THR A 87 15.93 20.30 4.93
N GLU A 88 15.23 19.18 4.77
CA GLU A 88 14.96 18.60 3.44
C GLU A 88 13.81 19.30 2.71
N ASP A 89 12.82 19.80 3.45
CA ASP A 89 11.68 20.51 2.84
C ASP A 89 12.09 21.85 2.21
N TYR A 90 13.10 22.55 2.77
CA TYR A 90 13.61 23.81 2.21
C TYR A 90 14.43 23.63 0.91
N GLN A 91 15.03 22.47 0.69
CA GLN A 91 15.80 22.21 -0.54
C GLN A 91 14.89 21.77 -1.71
N ASN A 92 13.83 21.03 -1.42
CA ASN A 92 12.88 20.63 -2.45
C ASN A 92 12.02 21.78 -2.97
N LEU A 93 11.68 22.76 -2.12
CA LEU A 93 10.97 23.97 -2.53
C LEU A 93 11.77 24.84 -3.52
N LYS A 94 13.11 24.74 -3.51
CA LYS A 94 13.98 25.48 -4.43
C LYS A 94 14.11 24.78 -5.80
N SER A 95 13.95 23.48 -5.88
CA SER A 95 14.11 22.74 -7.14
C SER A 95 12.85 22.68 -8.00
N GLU A 96 11.67 22.86 -7.42
CA GLU A 96 10.41 22.86 -8.18
C GLU A 96 10.06 24.20 -8.83
N HIS A 97 10.72 25.31 -8.44
CA HIS A 97 10.45 26.65 -8.96
C HIS A 97 11.14 27.00 -10.29
N THR A 98 11.91 26.11 -10.90
CA THR A 98 12.66 26.41 -12.12
C THR A 98 11.97 26.01 -13.44
N ASN A 99 10.78 25.38 -13.42
CA ASN A 99 10.15 24.89 -14.65
C ASN A 99 8.64 25.16 -14.80
N LEU A 100 8.09 26.22 -14.17
CA LEU A 100 6.73 26.66 -14.50
C LEU A 100 6.75 28.09 -15.04
N GLY A 101 6.70 28.18 -16.38
CA GLY A 101 6.45 29.42 -17.09
C GLY A 101 5.14 30.05 -16.63
N CYS A 102 5.28 31.29 -16.18
CA CYS A 102 4.30 32.37 -16.16
C CYS A 102 2.81 32.00 -16.14
N LEU A 103 2.23 31.84 -14.93
CA LEU A 103 0.81 32.11 -14.72
C LEU A 103 0.69 33.26 -13.70
N LYS A 104 0.02 34.32 -14.16
CA LYS A 104 -0.17 35.58 -13.44
C LYS A 104 -0.89 35.37 -12.12
N VAL A 105 -0.27 35.84 -11.04
CA VAL A 105 -0.82 35.88 -9.69
C VAL A 105 -2.01 36.85 -9.67
N ALA A 106 -3.20 36.32 -9.43
CA ALA A 106 -4.36 37.07 -9.01
C ALA A 106 -4.63 36.77 -7.53
N ASN A 107 -4.50 37.85 -6.75
CA ASN A 107 -5.02 38.09 -5.41
C ASN A 107 -5.06 36.97 -4.35
N HIS A 108 -4.17 37.13 -3.42
CA HIS A 108 -3.95 36.48 -2.15
C HIS A 108 -5.10 36.73 -1.16
N SER A 109 -6.18 35.98 -1.15
CA SER A 109 -7.08 35.90 0.02
C SER A 109 -8.10 34.77 0.05
N GLU A 110 -8.14 33.83 -0.93
CA GLU A 110 -9.06 32.69 -0.88
C GLU A 110 -8.43 31.46 -1.52
N ILE A 111 -7.32 30.96 -0.96
CA ILE A 111 -6.76 29.67 -1.37
C ILE A 111 -6.96 28.66 -0.24
N CYS A 112 -8.17 28.03 -0.31
CA CYS A 112 -8.31 26.60 -0.25
C CYS A 112 -7.90 25.88 1.03
N GLU A 113 -8.84 25.78 1.95
CA GLU A 113 -8.87 24.79 3.02
C GLU A 113 -9.19 23.35 2.53
N ASP A 114 -9.18 23.07 1.22
CA ASP A 114 -9.56 21.78 0.64
C ASP A 114 -8.42 20.99 -0.05
N PHE A 115 -7.15 21.30 0.23
CA PHE A 115 -6.11 20.34 -0.05
C PHE A 115 -6.19 19.21 0.99
N HIS A 116 -6.96 18.17 0.69
CA HIS A 116 -6.84 16.88 1.35
C HIS A 116 -5.39 16.40 1.17
N HIS A 117 -4.51 16.80 2.06
CA HIS A 117 -3.15 16.27 2.14
C HIS A 117 -3.28 14.76 2.30
N ASN A 118 -3.02 14.01 1.22
CA ASN A 118 -2.91 12.57 1.32
C ASN A 118 -1.88 12.27 2.40
N SER A 119 -2.27 11.54 3.44
CA SER A 119 -1.33 11.17 4.49
C SER A 119 -0.14 10.43 3.87
N ARG A 120 1.04 10.57 4.45
CA ARG A 120 2.26 9.89 4.01
C ARG A 120 2.04 8.40 3.82
N LEU A 121 1.42 7.76 4.81
CA LEU A 121 1.02 6.36 4.73
C LEU A 121 0.18 6.06 3.47
N SER A 122 -0.77 6.92 3.12
CA SER A 122 -1.61 6.72 1.92
C SER A 122 -0.81 6.83 0.63
N VAL A 123 0.17 7.72 0.57
CA VAL A 123 1.07 7.88 -0.58
C VAL A 123 1.92 6.63 -0.76
N ILE A 124 2.52 6.12 0.31
CA ILE A 124 3.35 4.91 0.29
C ILE A 124 2.54 3.70 -0.20
N ILE A 125 1.38 3.45 0.42
CA ILE A 125 0.53 2.30 0.05
C ILE A 125 -0.04 2.47 -1.37
N GLY A 126 -0.41 3.68 -1.77
CA GLY A 126 -0.89 3.97 -3.12
C GLY A 126 0.18 3.71 -4.19
N SER A 127 1.39 4.19 -3.96
CA SER A 127 2.57 3.97 -4.82
C SER A 127 2.89 2.48 -4.95
N PHE A 128 2.97 1.77 -3.83
CA PHE A 128 3.18 0.32 -3.80
C PHE A 128 2.13 -0.45 -4.62
N LYS A 129 0.84 -0.22 -4.37
CA LYS A 129 -0.27 -0.86 -5.10
C LYS A 129 -0.22 -0.58 -6.60
N ALA A 130 0.09 0.66 -6.98
CA ALA A 130 0.21 1.06 -8.38
C ALA A 130 1.38 0.38 -9.09
N SER A 131 2.54 0.30 -8.43
CA SER A 131 3.76 -0.31 -8.97
C SER A 131 3.59 -1.82 -9.19
N VAL A 132 3.05 -2.54 -8.21
CA VAL A 132 2.72 -3.97 -8.33
C VAL A 132 1.74 -4.21 -9.48
N THR A 133 0.68 -3.41 -9.57
CA THR A 133 -0.33 -3.56 -10.63
C THR A 133 0.27 -3.31 -12.01
N ARG A 134 1.11 -2.29 -12.16
CA ARG A 134 1.81 -1.97 -13.41
C ARG A 134 2.73 -3.12 -13.83
N CYS A 135 3.59 -3.59 -12.92
CA CYS A 135 4.51 -4.69 -13.20
C CYS A 135 3.76 -5.96 -13.60
N PHE A 136 2.70 -6.29 -12.88
CA PHE A 136 1.88 -7.47 -13.19
C PHE A 136 1.25 -7.39 -14.58
N ARG A 137 0.72 -6.24 -14.98
CA ARG A 137 0.14 -6.02 -16.32
C ARG A 137 1.18 -6.14 -17.42
N MET A 138 2.35 -5.52 -17.25
CA MET A 138 3.44 -5.61 -18.22
C MET A 138 3.91 -7.06 -18.42
N ASN A 139 3.97 -7.85 -17.34
CA ASN A 139 4.35 -9.26 -17.43
C ASN A 139 3.30 -10.11 -18.16
N LEU A 140 2.01 -9.77 -18.07
CA LEU A 140 0.94 -10.45 -18.82
C LEU A 140 1.04 -10.13 -20.33
N GLU A 141 1.28 -8.87 -20.68
CA GLU A 141 1.43 -8.43 -22.07
C GLU A 141 2.61 -9.13 -22.77
N ASN A 142 3.73 -9.28 -22.07
CA ASN A 142 4.92 -9.96 -22.60
C ASN A 142 4.70 -11.47 -22.84
N ILE A 143 3.85 -12.13 -22.04
CA ILE A 143 3.59 -13.58 -22.20
C ILE A 143 2.65 -13.85 -23.38
N GLU A 144 1.70 -12.96 -23.65
CA GLU A 144 0.70 -13.17 -24.69
C GLU A 144 1.16 -12.73 -26.10
N GLY A 145 2.33 -12.07 -26.22
CA GLY A 145 2.91 -11.65 -27.53
C GLY A 145 1.97 -10.76 -28.38
N ARG A 146 0.95 -10.19 -27.78
CA ARG A 146 -0.06 -9.37 -28.43
C ARG A 146 -0.22 -8.06 -27.70
N THR A 147 -0.10 -6.97 -28.42
CA THR A 147 -0.54 -5.62 -28.04
C THR A 147 -2.09 -5.60 -27.90
N ARG A 148 -2.62 -6.24 -26.86
CA ARG A 148 -4.04 -6.10 -26.52
C ARG A 148 -4.21 -4.85 -25.70
N SER A 149 -5.15 -4.00 -26.10
CA SER A 149 -5.61 -2.88 -25.30
C SER A 149 -5.94 -3.36 -23.89
N ILE A 150 -5.50 -2.64 -22.86
CA ILE A 150 -5.78 -2.92 -21.42
C ILE A 150 -7.27 -3.18 -21.17
N ALA A 151 -8.16 -2.57 -21.98
CA ALA A 151 -9.61 -2.75 -21.92
C ALA A 151 -10.08 -4.19 -22.27
N SER A 152 -9.25 -5.00 -22.95
CA SER A 152 -9.61 -6.37 -23.37
C SER A 152 -9.13 -7.46 -22.41
N LEU A 153 -8.42 -7.10 -21.31
CA LEU A 153 -8.04 -8.05 -20.28
C LEU A 153 -9.26 -8.50 -19.47
N PRO A 154 -9.32 -9.78 -19.04
CA PRO A 154 -10.37 -10.24 -18.15
C PRO A 154 -10.50 -9.31 -16.93
N VAL A 155 -11.71 -9.07 -16.45
CA VAL A 155 -12.00 -8.21 -15.28
C VAL A 155 -11.14 -8.59 -14.07
N THR A 156 -10.78 -9.85 -13.93
CA THR A 156 -9.90 -10.38 -12.87
C THR A 156 -8.48 -9.81 -12.92
N THR A 157 -8.00 -9.36 -14.09
CA THR A 157 -6.66 -8.77 -14.26
C THR A 157 -6.67 -7.25 -14.17
N GLN A 158 -7.85 -6.61 -14.23
CA GLN A 158 -7.98 -5.14 -14.13
C GLN A 158 -7.90 -4.65 -12.69
N ASN A 159 -8.45 -5.41 -11.74
CA ASN A 159 -8.49 -5.05 -10.32
C ASN A 159 -7.74 -6.06 -9.47
N VAL A 160 -6.51 -5.75 -9.11
CA VAL A 160 -5.69 -6.59 -8.21
C VAL A 160 -6.11 -6.39 -6.76
N TRP A 161 -6.40 -5.15 -6.39
CA TRP A 161 -6.57 -4.72 -5.02
C TRP A 161 -8.01 -4.35 -4.70
N GLN A 162 -8.42 -4.63 -3.48
CA GLN A 162 -9.59 -3.98 -2.91
C GLN A 162 -9.30 -2.47 -2.78
N PRO A 163 -10.30 -1.59 -3.03
CA PRO A 163 -10.17 -0.17 -2.72
C PRO A 163 -9.84 0.04 -1.24
N ARG A 164 -8.95 1.04 -0.96
CA ARG A 164 -8.48 1.36 0.38
C ARG A 164 -7.58 0.26 0.98
N PHE A 165 -7.33 0.37 2.28
CA PHE A 165 -6.59 -0.55 3.14
C PHE A 165 -7.03 -0.31 4.58
N HIS A 166 -6.73 -1.24 5.48
CA HIS A 166 -6.95 -1.09 6.91
C HIS A 166 -5.63 -0.75 7.58
N GLU A 167 -5.65 0.21 8.48
CA GLU A 167 -4.49 0.60 9.26
C GLU A 167 -4.78 0.59 10.76
N HIS A 168 -3.77 0.22 11.53
CA HIS A 168 -3.73 0.33 12.98
C HIS A 168 -2.44 1.04 13.40
N ILE A 169 -2.57 2.08 14.23
CA ILE A 169 -1.45 2.85 14.74
C ILE A 169 -0.86 2.12 15.93
N VAL A 170 0.42 1.76 15.85
CA VAL A 170 1.11 1.04 16.90
C VAL A 170 1.70 2.04 17.89
N LYS A 171 1.12 2.12 19.08
CA LYS A 171 1.48 3.13 20.10
C LYS A 171 2.40 2.60 21.21
N SER A 172 2.51 1.29 21.36
CA SER A 172 3.30 0.69 22.43
C SER A 172 4.17 -0.46 21.94
N ARG A 173 5.25 -0.72 22.65
CA ARG A 173 6.12 -1.87 22.37
C ARG A 173 5.39 -3.18 22.52
N SER A 174 4.55 -3.34 23.54
CA SER A 174 3.77 -4.55 23.77
C SER A 174 2.79 -4.82 22.62
N THR A 175 2.12 -3.78 22.09
CA THR A 175 1.27 -3.92 20.90
C THR A 175 2.08 -4.34 19.68
N LEU A 176 3.27 -3.77 19.49
CA LEU A 176 4.15 -4.16 18.41
C LEU A 176 4.54 -5.63 18.49
N ASP A 177 4.97 -6.09 19.65
CA ASP A 177 5.41 -7.47 19.87
C ASP A 177 4.27 -8.47 19.57
N LEU A 178 3.02 -8.15 19.95
CA LEU A 178 1.83 -8.94 19.60
C LEU A 178 1.57 -8.98 18.09
N ILE A 179 1.71 -7.84 17.40
CA ILE A 179 1.55 -7.76 15.95
C ILE A 179 2.61 -8.56 15.22
N MET A 180 3.87 -8.48 15.67
CA MET A 180 4.96 -9.27 15.10
C MET A 180 4.70 -10.77 15.22
N GLN A 181 4.31 -11.25 16.42
CA GLN A 181 3.92 -12.64 16.64
C GLN A 181 2.71 -13.05 15.77
N TYR A 182 1.72 -12.18 15.63
CA TYR A 182 0.57 -12.42 14.76
C TYR A 182 1.01 -12.62 13.30
N ILE A 183 1.88 -11.76 12.77
CA ILE A 183 2.42 -11.87 11.41
C ILE A 183 3.18 -13.19 11.24
N ASP A 184 4.05 -13.55 12.18
CA ASP A 184 4.90 -14.72 12.11
C ASP A 184 4.06 -16.03 12.15
N ASN A 185 2.95 -16.03 12.86
CA ASN A 185 2.07 -17.20 12.98
C ASN A 185 0.95 -17.25 11.92
N ASN A 186 0.80 -16.23 11.10
CA ASN A 186 -0.37 -16.06 10.23
C ASN A 186 -0.56 -17.21 9.24
N ILE A 187 0.52 -17.72 8.64
CA ILE A 187 0.47 -18.85 7.70
C ILE A 187 -0.03 -20.12 8.41
N ALA A 188 0.45 -20.38 9.61
CA ALA A 188 0.07 -21.58 10.38
C ALA A 188 -1.41 -21.53 10.83
N THR A 189 -1.98 -20.34 10.99
CA THR A 189 -3.35 -20.11 11.46
C THR A 189 -4.32 -19.77 10.33
N TRP A 190 -3.93 -19.92 9.07
CA TRP A 190 -4.72 -19.54 7.89
C TRP A 190 -6.13 -20.13 7.88
N GLU A 191 -6.30 -21.38 8.29
CA GLU A 191 -7.62 -22.03 8.32
C GLU A 191 -8.63 -21.32 9.25
N HIS A 192 -8.14 -20.59 10.25
CA HIS A 192 -8.93 -19.84 11.22
C HIS A 192 -8.93 -18.34 10.95
N ASP A 193 -8.30 -17.90 9.86
CA ASP A 193 -8.21 -16.49 9.53
C ASP A 193 -9.57 -15.92 9.09
N CYS A 194 -9.94 -14.75 9.61
CA CYS A 194 -11.20 -14.06 9.26
C CYS A 194 -11.28 -13.63 7.78
N PHE A 195 -10.15 -13.62 7.07
CA PHE A 195 -10.09 -13.37 5.63
C PHE A 195 -10.18 -14.67 4.81
N ASN A 196 -10.04 -15.85 5.44
CA ASN A 196 -10.22 -17.12 4.77
C ASN A 196 -11.72 -17.37 4.61
N SER A 197 -12.27 -16.90 3.49
CA SER A 197 -13.60 -17.32 3.06
C SER A 197 -13.44 -18.62 2.29
N ASN A 198 -13.80 -19.73 2.93
CA ASN A 198 -14.01 -21.01 2.25
C ASN A 198 -15.24 -20.86 1.33
N GLU A 199 -15.05 -20.31 0.11
CA GLU A 199 -15.97 -20.35 -1.02
C GLU A 199 -15.23 -20.84 -2.26
#